data_f57ff9daf3401fc8540e36ba274af0c8
#
_entry.id   f57ff9daf3401fc8540e36ba274af0c8
#
_cell.length_a   1.000
_cell.length_b   1.000
_cell.length_c   1.000
_cell.angle_alpha   90.00
_cell.angle_beta   90.00
_cell.angle_gamma   90.00
#
_symmetry.space_group_name_H-M   'P 1'
#
loop_
_entity.id
_entity.type
_entity.pdbx_description
1 polymer ?
#
loop_
_entity_poly.entity_id
_entity_poly.type
_entity_poly.pdbx_seq_one_letter_code
_entity_poly.pdbx_strand_id
1 'polypeptide(L)'
;MIRYILQRLFGMIVVMFLVVTIVFVIVRVTPGDPAAVMLGPDATPQDIAELRTRLGLDQSLLVQYVYYIGQLLKGDLGQSIFLNQPVTAALFDRAEPTFFLTVFSLLIASAIALPIGIYAAYRRGSLVDQAATTVAMLAASIPSFWLGLILMQFFAVRFNLFPVSGYGGPGSSFLDRMYHLTLPAFALGIVSSALILRFTRASMLDVLGDDYIRTARAKGLIERRVVLKHALKNALIPILTVIGLTAAVLISGAVVTETVFGLPGVGNLVVSAVLRRDYPVIQGALLVIAALYVLINFAIDMLYLLVDPRVRY
;
A
#
# COMPACT_ATOMS: atom_id res chain seq x y z
N MET A 1 19.40 5.38 20.66
CA MET A 1 17.98 5.05 20.40
C MET A 1 17.07 6.28 20.33
N ILE A 2 16.96 7.10 21.38
CA ILE A 2 16.06 8.27 21.38
C ILE A 2 16.39 9.25 20.23
N ARG A 3 17.68 9.58 20.03
CA ARG A 3 18.12 10.44 18.91
C ARG A 3 17.68 9.91 17.54
N TYR A 4 17.80 8.61 17.31
CA TYR A 4 17.36 7.97 16.05
C TYR A 4 15.84 8.09 15.85
N ILE A 5 15.07 7.78 16.89
CA ILE A 5 13.59 7.91 16.85
C ILE A 5 13.19 9.36 16.56
N LEU A 6 13.80 10.34 17.24
CA LEU A 6 13.52 11.76 17.02
C LEU A 6 13.88 12.21 15.61
N GLN A 7 15.00 11.74 15.05
CA GLN A 7 15.37 12.04 13.66
C GLN A 7 14.36 11.46 12.67
N ARG A 8 13.87 10.23 12.91
CA ARG A 8 12.84 9.61 12.05
C ARG A 8 11.51 10.34 12.17
N LEU A 9 11.07 10.68 13.37
CA LEU A 9 9.86 11.47 13.60
C LEU A 9 9.95 12.85 12.92
N PHE A 10 11.09 13.53 13.03
CA PHE A 10 11.31 14.80 12.32
C PHE A 10 11.22 14.60 10.79
N GLY A 11 11.88 13.56 10.26
CA GLY A 11 11.78 13.21 8.84
C GLY A 11 10.34 12.96 8.38
N MET A 12 9.53 12.26 9.19
CA MET A 12 8.10 12.05 8.92
C MET A 12 7.33 13.37 8.82
N ILE A 13 7.57 14.29 9.76
CA ILE A 13 6.91 15.61 9.76
C ILE A 13 7.27 16.37 8.49
N VAL A 14 8.55 16.39 8.12
CA VAL A 14 9.02 17.08 6.89
C VAL A 14 8.37 16.47 5.63
N VAL A 15 8.35 15.15 5.51
CA VAL A 15 7.72 14.45 4.38
C VAL A 15 6.23 14.76 4.33
N MET A 16 5.52 14.66 5.46
CA MET A 16 4.08 14.97 5.51
C MET A 16 3.81 16.44 5.16
N PHE A 17 4.62 17.37 5.64
CA PHE A 17 4.51 18.78 5.28
C PHE A 17 4.66 19.00 3.77
N LEU A 18 5.66 18.35 3.14
CA LEU A 18 5.86 18.41 1.69
C LEU A 18 4.66 17.81 0.93
N VAL A 19 4.16 16.66 1.37
CA VAL A 19 2.98 16.02 0.74
C VAL A 19 1.75 16.92 0.85
N VAL A 20 1.46 17.48 2.03
CA VAL A 20 0.35 18.41 2.25
C VAL A 20 0.44 19.61 1.31
N THR A 21 1.65 20.18 1.19
CA THR A 21 1.89 21.32 0.30
C THR A 21 1.67 20.95 -1.17
N ILE A 22 2.23 19.81 -1.62
CA ILE A 22 2.08 19.34 -3.00
C ILE A 22 0.61 19.05 -3.32
N VAL A 23 -0.11 18.37 -2.43
CA VAL A 23 -1.54 18.06 -2.62
C VAL A 23 -2.37 19.34 -2.69
N PHE A 24 -2.10 20.33 -1.83
CA PHE A 24 -2.75 21.63 -1.90
C PHE A 24 -2.51 22.31 -3.25
N VAL A 25 -1.25 22.37 -3.72
CA VAL A 25 -0.89 23.01 -4.99
C VAL A 25 -1.53 22.31 -6.18
N ILE A 26 -1.46 20.98 -6.24
CA ILE A 26 -2.03 20.18 -7.34
C ILE A 26 -3.52 20.51 -7.52
N VAL A 27 -4.29 20.53 -6.43
CA VAL A 27 -5.73 20.81 -6.51
C VAL A 27 -6.01 22.24 -6.94
N ARG A 28 -5.16 23.20 -6.61
CA ARG A 28 -5.32 24.61 -7.02
C ARG A 28 -4.88 24.88 -8.45
N VAL A 29 -3.91 24.11 -8.97
CA VAL A 29 -3.43 24.25 -10.37
C VAL A 29 -4.30 23.44 -11.34
N THR A 30 -5.03 22.44 -10.85
CA THR A 30 -5.91 21.62 -11.69
C THR A 30 -7.02 22.49 -12.31
N PRO A 31 -7.21 22.45 -13.64
CA PRO A 31 -8.24 23.24 -14.31
C PRO A 31 -9.63 22.88 -13.84
N GLY A 32 -10.40 23.87 -13.41
CA GLY A 32 -11.77 23.75 -12.94
C GLY A 32 -12.00 24.60 -11.70
N ASP A 33 -13.20 25.16 -11.59
CA ASP A 33 -13.63 25.90 -10.41
C ASP A 33 -14.34 24.96 -9.44
N PRO A 34 -13.79 24.71 -8.23
CA PRO A 34 -14.45 23.85 -7.26
C PRO A 34 -15.90 24.30 -6.95
N ALA A 35 -16.17 25.62 -6.87
CA ALA A 35 -17.50 26.15 -6.62
C ALA A 35 -18.47 25.84 -7.77
N ALA A 36 -18.02 25.97 -9.02
CA ALA A 36 -18.84 25.62 -10.17
C ALA A 36 -19.13 24.12 -10.25
N VAL A 37 -18.15 23.26 -9.87
CA VAL A 37 -18.35 21.79 -9.81
C VAL A 37 -19.35 21.42 -8.72
N MET A 38 -19.29 22.09 -7.57
CA MET A 38 -20.22 21.83 -6.45
C MET A 38 -21.67 22.19 -6.78
N LEU A 39 -21.88 23.31 -7.46
CA LEU A 39 -23.22 23.79 -7.81
C LEU A 39 -23.81 23.12 -9.05
N GLY A 40 -22.94 22.54 -9.90
CA GLY A 40 -23.37 21.88 -11.13
C GLY A 40 -23.62 22.82 -12.32
N PRO A 41 -24.04 22.26 -13.48
CA PRO A 41 -24.12 23.00 -14.75
C PRO A 41 -25.21 24.08 -14.78
N ASP A 42 -26.23 24.00 -13.89
CA ASP A 42 -27.35 24.93 -13.85
C ASP A 42 -27.10 26.15 -12.94
N ALA A 43 -25.91 26.24 -12.32
CA ALA A 43 -25.57 27.32 -11.41
C ALA A 43 -25.41 28.68 -12.10
N THR A 44 -25.97 29.73 -11.51
CA THR A 44 -25.74 31.08 -12.02
C THR A 44 -24.34 31.59 -11.65
N PRO A 45 -23.78 32.54 -12.41
CA PRO A 45 -22.49 33.17 -12.05
C PRO A 45 -22.51 33.81 -10.65
N GLN A 46 -23.68 34.25 -10.17
CA GLN A 46 -23.84 34.82 -8.84
C GLN A 46 -23.72 33.76 -7.76
N ASP A 47 -24.37 32.61 -7.94
CA ASP A 47 -24.31 31.50 -6.98
C ASP A 47 -22.86 30.99 -6.84
N ILE A 48 -22.14 30.89 -7.97
CA ILE A 48 -20.73 30.48 -8.01
C ILE A 48 -19.85 31.49 -7.25
N ALA A 49 -20.09 32.80 -7.45
CA ALA A 49 -19.32 33.84 -6.77
C ALA A 49 -19.57 33.81 -5.26
N GLU A 50 -20.83 33.63 -4.84
CA GLU A 50 -21.22 33.54 -3.42
C GLU A 50 -20.58 32.32 -2.76
N LEU A 51 -20.61 31.15 -3.42
CA LEU A 51 -20.00 29.96 -2.89
C LEU A 51 -18.45 30.06 -2.84
N ARG A 52 -17.83 30.70 -3.81
CA ARG A 52 -16.38 31.01 -3.79
C ARG A 52 -15.98 31.80 -2.54
N THR A 53 -16.74 32.84 -2.23
CA THR A 53 -16.51 33.67 -1.04
C THR A 53 -16.73 32.88 0.25
N ARG A 54 -17.78 32.07 0.33
CA ARG A 54 -18.04 31.19 1.48
C ARG A 54 -16.93 30.16 1.72
N LEU A 55 -16.34 29.63 0.64
CA LEU A 55 -15.24 28.68 0.68
C LEU A 55 -13.86 29.34 0.82
N GLY A 56 -13.80 30.68 0.83
CA GLY A 56 -12.56 31.44 0.89
C GLY A 56 -11.66 31.28 -0.35
N LEU A 57 -12.24 30.88 -1.50
CA LEU A 57 -11.50 30.66 -2.76
C LEU A 57 -11.13 31.98 -3.45
N ASP A 58 -11.70 33.07 -3.02
CA ASP A 58 -11.40 34.45 -3.43
C ASP A 58 -10.18 35.03 -2.70
N GLN A 59 -9.76 34.42 -1.61
CA GLN A 59 -8.60 34.84 -0.83
C GLN A 59 -7.27 34.52 -1.53
N SER A 60 -6.18 35.18 -1.09
CA SER A 60 -4.85 34.85 -1.61
C SER A 60 -4.48 33.39 -1.31
N LEU A 61 -3.70 32.77 -2.20
CA LEU A 61 -3.26 31.37 -2.05
C LEU A 61 -2.58 31.10 -0.69
N LEU A 62 -1.85 32.07 -0.16
CA LEU A 62 -1.22 31.95 1.14
C LEU A 62 -2.24 31.84 2.27
N VAL A 63 -3.30 32.67 2.25
CA VAL A 63 -4.38 32.63 3.25
C VAL A 63 -5.12 31.29 3.17
N GLN A 64 -5.47 30.84 1.96
CA GLN A 64 -6.08 29.53 1.75
C GLN A 64 -5.21 28.38 2.28
N TYR A 65 -3.89 28.45 2.06
CA TYR A 65 -2.95 27.45 2.53
C TYR A 65 -2.87 27.40 4.07
N VAL A 66 -2.73 28.56 4.72
CA VAL A 66 -2.70 28.62 6.19
C VAL A 66 -4.01 28.12 6.80
N TYR A 67 -5.14 28.48 6.20
CA TYR A 67 -6.44 27.96 6.63
C TYR A 67 -6.52 26.45 6.49
N TYR A 68 -6.10 25.91 5.33
CA TYR A 68 -6.07 24.48 5.05
C TYR A 68 -5.20 23.71 6.06
N ILE A 69 -3.98 24.18 6.36
CA ILE A 69 -3.13 23.59 7.40
C ILE A 69 -3.85 23.62 8.76
N GLY A 70 -4.49 24.75 9.10
CA GLY A 70 -5.25 24.89 10.36
C GLY A 70 -6.38 23.87 10.50
N GLN A 71 -7.08 23.55 9.42
CA GLN A 71 -8.13 22.51 9.43
C GLN A 71 -7.54 21.12 9.55
N LEU A 72 -6.46 20.83 8.82
CA LEU A 72 -5.77 19.54 8.92
C LEU A 72 -5.26 19.26 10.35
N LEU A 73 -4.73 20.27 11.03
CA LEU A 73 -4.28 20.11 12.43
C LEU A 73 -5.43 19.81 13.40
N LYS A 74 -6.67 20.17 13.04
CA LYS A 74 -7.88 19.80 13.80
C LYS A 74 -8.44 18.43 13.39
N GLY A 75 -7.83 17.74 12.42
CA GLY A 75 -8.31 16.48 11.86
C GLY A 75 -9.47 16.65 10.87
N ASP A 76 -9.75 17.88 10.43
CA ASP A 76 -10.78 18.16 9.44
C ASP A 76 -10.20 18.09 8.03
N LEU A 77 -10.62 17.08 7.26
CA LEU A 77 -10.26 16.87 5.85
C LEU A 77 -11.29 17.52 4.89
N GLY A 78 -12.28 18.21 5.41
CA GLY A 78 -13.37 18.84 4.65
C GLY A 78 -14.56 17.91 4.44
N GLN A 79 -15.52 18.43 3.65
CA GLN A 79 -16.78 17.73 3.30
C GLN A 79 -16.71 17.24 1.86
N SER A 80 -17.16 16.01 1.63
CA SER A 80 -17.34 15.48 0.27
C SER A 80 -18.46 16.22 -0.44
N ILE A 81 -18.20 16.63 -1.67
CA ILE A 81 -19.17 17.34 -2.51
C ILE A 81 -20.34 16.42 -2.91
N PHE A 82 -20.07 15.15 -3.19
CA PHE A 82 -21.05 14.19 -3.71
C PHE A 82 -21.63 13.25 -2.66
N LEU A 83 -20.88 12.95 -1.60
CA LEU A 83 -21.33 12.02 -0.56
C LEU A 83 -22.12 12.74 0.56
N ASN A 84 -22.06 14.08 0.63
CA ASN A 84 -22.68 14.90 1.67
C ASN A 84 -22.32 14.46 3.09
N GLN A 85 -21.06 14.02 3.28
CA GLN A 85 -20.54 13.58 4.58
C GLN A 85 -19.08 14.03 4.75
N PRO A 86 -18.56 14.09 5.99
CA PRO A 86 -17.14 14.38 6.22
C PRO A 86 -16.23 13.40 5.49
N VAL A 87 -15.17 13.92 4.89
CA VAL A 87 -14.17 13.09 4.17
C VAL A 87 -13.54 12.03 5.09
N THR A 88 -13.32 12.38 6.37
CA THR A 88 -12.83 11.45 7.39
C THR A 88 -13.74 10.25 7.56
N ALA A 89 -15.06 10.47 7.64
CA ALA A 89 -16.04 9.38 7.73
C ALA A 89 -16.04 8.53 6.45
N ALA A 90 -16.08 9.18 5.27
CA ALA A 90 -16.05 8.48 3.98
C ALA A 90 -14.83 7.57 3.81
N LEU A 91 -13.66 8.01 4.29
CA LEU A 91 -12.42 7.23 4.25
C LEU A 91 -12.44 6.09 5.27
N PHE A 92 -12.93 6.35 6.49
CA PHE A 92 -13.00 5.35 7.54
C PHE A 92 -13.93 4.19 7.18
N ASP A 93 -15.11 4.49 6.63
CA ASP A 93 -16.10 3.50 6.18
C ASP A 93 -15.53 2.55 5.09
N ARG A 94 -14.51 3.03 4.35
CA ARG A 94 -13.88 2.28 3.25
C ARG A 94 -12.47 1.76 3.56
N ALA A 95 -11.96 2.00 4.75
CA ALA A 95 -10.63 1.58 5.15
C ALA A 95 -10.51 0.07 5.32
N GLU A 96 -11.55 -0.59 5.82
CA GLU A 96 -11.56 -2.03 6.14
C GLU A 96 -11.21 -2.91 4.94
N PRO A 97 -11.91 -2.81 3.77
CA PRO A 97 -11.59 -3.65 2.61
C PRO A 97 -10.16 -3.46 2.10
N THR A 98 -9.69 -2.21 2.02
CA THR A 98 -8.31 -1.89 1.58
C THR A 98 -7.27 -2.46 2.53
N PHE A 99 -7.49 -2.34 3.84
CA PHE A 99 -6.59 -2.87 4.86
C PHE A 99 -6.47 -4.39 4.77
N PHE A 100 -7.59 -5.12 4.78
CA PHE A 100 -7.56 -6.57 4.71
C PHE A 100 -7.07 -7.08 3.36
N LEU A 101 -7.39 -6.42 2.26
CA LEU A 101 -6.84 -6.74 0.95
C LEU A 101 -5.31 -6.64 0.94
N THR A 102 -4.78 -5.53 1.48
CA THR A 102 -3.33 -5.30 1.57
C THR A 102 -2.64 -6.35 2.44
N VAL A 103 -3.16 -6.59 3.65
CA VAL A 103 -2.59 -7.56 4.58
C VAL A 103 -2.65 -8.97 3.99
N PHE A 104 -3.79 -9.38 3.44
CA PHE A 104 -3.96 -10.71 2.87
C PHE A 104 -3.06 -10.92 1.65
N SER A 105 -2.95 -9.93 0.77
CA SER A 105 -2.01 -9.95 -0.37
C SER A 105 -0.56 -10.06 0.09
N LEU A 106 -0.16 -9.33 1.12
CA LEU A 106 1.19 -9.35 1.67
C LEU A 106 1.52 -10.70 2.31
N LEU A 107 0.56 -11.30 3.02
CA LEU A 107 0.71 -12.64 3.59
C LEU A 107 0.90 -13.69 2.49
N ILE A 108 0.08 -13.66 1.44
CA ILE A 108 0.21 -14.55 0.28
C ILE A 108 1.57 -14.36 -0.40
N ALA A 109 1.94 -13.10 -0.67
CA ALA A 109 3.24 -12.78 -1.28
C ALA A 109 4.41 -13.32 -0.48
N SER A 110 4.39 -13.11 0.85
CA SER A 110 5.45 -13.58 1.75
C SER A 110 5.46 -15.10 1.88
N ALA A 111 4.29 -15.73 1.97
CA ALA A 111 4.16 -17.20 2.07
C ALA A 111 4.69 -17.91 0.81
N ILE A 112 4.57 -17.30 -0.36
CA ILE A 112 5.14 -17.81 -1.61
C ILE A 112 6.63 -17.48 -1.70
N ALA A 113 6.99 -16.22 -1.50
CA ALA A 113 8.31 -15.69 -1.81
C ALA A 113 9.40 -16.19 -0.86
N LEU A 114 9.13 -16.24 0.45
CA LEU A 114 10.16 -16.60 1.42
C LEU A 114 10.64 -18.05 1.26
N PRO A 115 9.76 -19.07 1.24
CA PRO A 115 10.21 -20.45 1.10
C PRO A 115 10.93 -20.68 -0.23
N ILE A 116 10.37 -20.15 -1.34
CA ILE A 116 10.94 -20.34 -2.67
C ILE A 116 12.26 -19.59 -2.79
N GLY A 117 12.37 -18.34 -2.31
CA GLY A 117 13.59 -17.55 -2.36
C GLY A 117 14.72 -18.13 -1.52
N ILE A 118 14.43 -18.63 -0.31
CA ILE A 118 15.38 -19.31 0.57
C ILE A 118 15.90 -20.60 -0.10
N TYR A 119 14.96 -21.40 -0.64
CA TYR A 119 15.33 -22.67 -1.28
C TYR A 119 16.12 -22.46 -2.58
N ALA A 120 15.76 -21.48 -3.40
CA ALA A 120 16.48 -21.09 -4.61
C ALA A 120 17.91 -20.63 -4.29
N ALA A 121 18.10 -19.84 -3.23
CA ALA A 121 19.43 -19.44 -2.76
C ALA A 121 20.28 -20.63 -2.30
N TYR A 122 19.68 -21.54 -1.52
CA TYR A 122 20.34 -22.75 -1.05
C TYR A 122 20.78 -23.67 -2.20
N ARG A 123 19.97 -23.77 -3.24
CA ARG A 123 20.22 -24.58 -4.44
C ARG A 123 20.72 -23.73 -5.62
N ARG A 124 21.56 -22.75 -5.36
CA ARG A 124 22.10 -21.84 -6.38
C ARG A 124 22.58 -22.58 -7.62
N GLY A 125 22.18 -22.11 -8.82
CA GLY A 125 22.55 -22.67 -10.12
C GLY A 125 21.77 -23.92 -10.53
N SER A 126 20.90 -24.47 -9.67
CA SER A 126 20.04 -25.60 -9.99
C SER A 126 18.87 -25.20 -10.90
N LEU A 127 18.20 -26.21 -11.50
CA LEU A 127 16.97 -25.97 -12.28
C LEU A 127 15.87 -25.30 -11.45
N VAL A 128 15.78 -25.58 -10.15
CA VAL A 128 14.82 -24.95 -9.26
C VAL A 128 15.12 -23.46 -9.09
N ASP A 129 16.37 -23.09 -8.93
CA ASP A 129 16.79 -21.69 -8.84
C ASP A 129 16.49 -20.93 -10.14
N GLN A 130 16.81 -21.53 -11.28
CA GLN A 130 16.52 -20.94 -12.59
C GLN A 130 15.01 -20.80 -12.82
N ALA A 131 14.23 -21.85 -12.54
CA ALA A 131 12.79 -21.85 -12.69
C ALA A 131 12.13 -20.80 -11.77
N ALA A 132 12.52 -20.76 -10.48
CA ALA A 132 11.99 -19.78 -9.52
C ALA A 132 12.26 -18.34 -9.96
N THR A 133 13.47 -18.07 -10.43
CA THR A 133 13.85 -16.73 -10.92
C THR A 133 13.09 -16.36 -12.19
N THR A 134 12.96 -17.29 -13.14
CA THR A 134 12.23 -17.06 -14.39
C THR A 134 10.75 -16.84 -14.13
N VAL A 135 10.10 -17.67 -13.31
CA VAL A 135 8.69 -17.51 -12.94
C VAL A 135 8.46 -16.20 -12.21
N ALA A 136 9.37 -15.80 -11.31
CA ALA A 136 9.28 -14.51 -10.63
C ALA A 136 9.37 -13.34 -11.63
N MET A 137 10.27 -13.40 -12.62
CA MET A 137 10.34 -12.36 -13.66
C MET A 137 9.07 -12.30 -14.50
N LEU A 138 8.53 -13.44 -14.90
CA LEU A 138 7.26 -13.50 -15.62
C LEU A 138 6.11 -12.93 -14.79
N ALA A 139 6.01 -13.31 -13.52
CA ALA A 139 4.98 -12.78 -12.62
C ALA A 139 5.08 -11.26 -12.44
N ALA A 140 6.29 -10.71 -12.34
CA ALA A 140 6.51 -9.26 -12.24
C ALA A 140 6.12 -8.50 -13.52
N SER A 141 6.11 -9.16 -14.67
CA SER A 141 5.75 -8.55 -15.96
C SER A 141 4.24 -8.51 -16.21
N ILE A 142 3.46 -9.23 -15.42
CA ILE A 142 2.00 -9.31 -15.55
C ILE A 142 1.35 -8.23 -14.69
N PRO A 143 0.46 -7.38 -15.25
CA PRO A 143 -0.34 -6.47 -14.43
C PRO A 143 -1.25 -7.24 -13.47
N SER A 144 -1.27 -6.85 -12.19
CA SER A 144 -2.06 -7.55 -11.16
C SER A 144 -3.56 -7.60 -11.47
N PHE A 145 -4.11 -6.51 -12.02
CA PHE A 145 -5.51 -6.46 -12.40
C PHE A 145 -5.84 -7.42 -13.54
N TRP A 146 -4.93 -7.58 -14.51
CA TRP A 146 -5.11 -8.54 -15.61
C TRP A 146 -5.09 -9.98 -15.11
N LEU A 147 -4.15 -10.32 -14.21
CA LEU A 147 -4.16 -11.60 -13.53
C LEU A 147 -5.47 -11.79 -12.74
N GLY A 148 -5.94 -10.73 -12.06
CA GLY A 148 -7.21 -10.73 -11.35
C GLY A 148 -8.40 -11.07 -12.25
N LEU A 149 -8.48 -10.47 -13.44
CA LEU A 149 -9.52 -10.78 -14.42
C LEU A 149 -9.48 -12.23 -14.90
N ILE A 150 -8.28 -12.78 -15.12
CA ILE A 150 -8.11 -14.20 -15.47
C ILE A 150 -8.59 -15.10 -14.34
N LEU A 151 -8.15 -14.85 -13.10
CA LEU A 151 -8.58 -15.61 -11.93
C LEU A 151 -10.10 -15.55 -11.76
N MET A 152 -10.69 -14.35 -11.91
CA MET A 152 -12.14 -14.15 -11.86
C MET A 152 -12.85 -14.99 -12.92
N GLN A 153 -12.39 -14.91 -14.19
CA GLN A 153 -12.99 -15.63 -15.30
C GLN A 153 -12.99 -17.15 -15.08
N PHE A 154 -11.87 -17.70 -14.57
CA PHE A 154 -11.77 -19.15 -14.36
C PHE A 154 -12.45 -19.58 -13.06
N PHE A 155 -12.12 -18.97 -11.93
CA PHE A 155 -12.52 -19.47 -10.61
C PHE A 155 -13.88 -18.95 -10.16
N ALA A 156 -14.28 -17.73 -10.56
CA ALA A 156 -15.58 -17.20 -10.18
C ALA A 156 -16.65 -17.48 -11.25
N VAL A 157 -16.39 -17.17 -12.52
CA VAL A 157 -17.40 -17.29 -13.57
C VAL A 157 -17.55 -18.72 -14.07
N ARG A 158 -16.44 -19.41 -14.41
CA ARG A 158 -16.50 -20.75 -15.02
C ARG A 158 -16.75 -21.86 -14.01
N PHE A 159 -16.09 -21.79 -12.85
CA PHE A 159 -16.18 -22.86 -11.84
C PHE A 159 -17.09 -22.51 -10.66
N ASN A 160 -17.58 -21.28 -10.54
CA ASN A 160 -18.43 -20.80 -9.43
C ASN A 160 -17.83 -21.09 -8.03
N LEU A 161 -16.50 -21.06 -7.91
CA LEU A 161 -15.80 -21.34 -6.66
C LEU A 161 -15.62 -20.10 -5.77
N PHE A 162 -15.69 -18.90 -6.35
CA PHE A 162 -15.50 -17.65 -5.62
C PHE A 162 -16.48 -16.57 -6.11
N PRO A 163 -16.75 -15.54 -5.32
CA PRO A 163 -17.55 -14.39 -5.74
C PRO A 163 -16.88 -13.64 -6.90
N VAL A 164 -17.69 -13.14 -7.83
CA VAL A 164 -17.21 -12.34 -8.97
C VAL A 164 -16.80 -10.94 -8.52
N SER A 165 -17.56 -10.34 -7.58
CA SER A 165 -17.34 -8.95 -7.13
C SER A 165 -17.95 -8.70 -5.75
N GLY A 166 -17.60 -7.56 -5.17
CA GLY A 166 -18.14 -7.09 -3.88
C GLY A 166 -17.33 -7.58 -2.67
N TYR A 167 -17.78 -7.18 -1.49
CA TYR A 167 -17.11 -7.43 -0.19
C TYR A 167 -18.02 -8.18 0.79
N GLY A 168 -19.08 -8.82 0.28
CA GLY A 168 -20.18 -9.33 1.08
C GLY A 168 -21.27 -8.28 1.31
N GLY A 169 -22.47 -8.72 1.71
CA GLY A 169 -23.61 -7.84 1.99
C GLY A 169 -23.57 -7.25 3.41
N PRO A 170 -24.51 -6.37 3.74
CA PRO A 170 -24.71 -5.90 5.12
C PRO A 170 -24.91 -7.07 6.08
N GLY A 171 -24.10 -7.14 7.14
CA GLY A 171 -24.13 -8.24 8.11
C GLY A 171 -23.33 -9.47 7.75
N SER A 172 -22.58 -9.48 6.66
CA SER A 172 -21.64 -10.57 6.31
C SER A 172 -20.67 -10.84 7.44
N SER A 173 -20.40 -12.13 7.67
CA SER A 173 -19.39 -12.56 8.63
C SER A 173 -17.99 -12.16 8.18
N PHE A 174 -17.03 -12.13 9.11
CA PHE A 174 -15.62 -11.89 8.77
C PHE A 174 -15.08 -12.89 7.74
N LEU A 175 -15.44 -14.17 7.89
CA LEU A 175 -15.02 -15.22 6.94
C LEU A 175 -15.59 -15.02 5.54
N ASP A 176 -16.83 -14.57 5.43
CA ASP A 176 -17.45 -14.25 4.14
C ASP A 176 -16.74 -13.09 3.45
N ARG A 177 -16.40 -12.03 4.19
CA ARG A 177 -15.59 -10.92 3.66
C ARG A 177 -14.21 -11.38 3.19
N MET A 178 -13.52 -12.22 3.95
CA MET A 178 -12.23 -12.81 3.54
C MET A 178 -12.37 -13.69 2.30
N TYR A 179 -13.47 -14.40 2.17
CA TYR A 179 -13.77 -15.19 0.98
C TYR A 179 -13.90 -14.32 -0.28
N HIS A 180 -14.55 -13.16 -0.19
CA HIS A 180 -14.62 -12.18 -1.28
C HIS A 180 -13.24 -11.59 -1.63
N LEU A 181 -12.35 -11.44 -0.66
CA LEU A 181 -11.00 -10.94 -0.88
C LEU A 181 -10.03 -11.98 -1.43
N THR A 182 -10.41 -13.26 -1.50
CA THR A 182 -9.48 -14.34 -1.87
C THR A 182 -8.88 -14.12 -3.26
N LEU A 183 -9.68 -14.00 -4.31
CA LEU A 183 -9.16 -13.82 -5.67
C LEU A 183 -8.37 -12.51 -5.85
N PRO A 184 -8.87 -11.33 -5.42
CA PRO A 184 -8.11 -10.09 -5.52
C PRO A 184 -6.78 -10.14 -4.73
N ALA A 185 -6.78 -10.77 -3.54
CA ALA A 185 -5.56 -10.91 -2.75
C ALA A 185 -4.55 -11.86 -3.39
N PHE A 186 -4.99 -12.95 -4.03
CA PHE A 186 -4.11 -13.83 -4.80
C PHE A 186 -3.52 -13.10 -6.01
N ALA A 187 -4.31 -12.32 -6.75
CA ALA A 187 -3.82 -11.57 -7.90
C ALA A 187 -2.70 -10.59 -7.51
N LEU A 188 -2.93 -9.79 -6.47
CA LEU A 188 -1.94 -8.85 -5.94
C LEU A 188 -0.74 -9.58 -5.32
N GLY A 189 -1.00 -10.63 -4.53
CA GLY A 189 0.01 -11.37 -3.79
C GLY A 189 0.99 -12.10 -4.69
N ILE A 190 0.52 -12.77 -5.76
CA ILE A 190 1.39 -13.46 -6.72
C ILE A 190 2.33 -12.47 -7.41
N VAL A 191 1.82 -11.35 -7.92
CA VAL A 191 2.66 -10.34 -8.58
C VAL A 191 3.67 -9.76 -7.60
N SER A 192 3.24 -9.43 -6.39
CA SER A 192 4.12 -8.86 -5.36
C SER A 192 5.15 -9.86 -4.82
N SER A 193 4.86 -11.16 -4.87
CA SER A 193 5.80 -12.20 -4.44
C SER A 193 7.10 -12.20 -5.24
N ALA A 194 7.06 -11.78 -6.51
CA ALA A 194 8.22 -11.74 -7.38
C ALA A 194 9.35 -10.86 -6.83
N LEU A 195 9.01 -9.67 -6.35
CA LEU A 195 9.98 -8.74 -5.76
C LEU A 195 10.58 -9.31 -4.47
N ILE A 196 9.72 -9.77 -3.55
CA ILE A 196 10.14 -10.33 -2.27
C ILE A 196 11.03 -11.57 -2.50
N LEU A 197 10.67 -12.45 -3.45
CA LEU A 197 11.45 -13.65 -3.79
C LEU A 197 12.87 -13.29 -4.25
N ARG A 198 12.99 -12.35 -5.19
CA ARG A 198 14.28 -11.94 -5.73
C ARG A 198 15.19 -11.36 -4.64
N PHE A 199 14.66 -10.50 -3.78
CA PHE A 199 15.42 -9.92 -2.68
C PHE A 199 15.76 -10.97 -1.60
N THR A 200 14.81 -11.86 -1.27
CA THR A 200 15.06 -12.98 -0.35
C THR A 200 16.21 -13.84 -0.86
N ARG A 201 16.15 -14.21 -2.14
CA ARG A 201 17.23 -15.00 -2.77
C ARG A 201 18.59 -14.28 -2.74
N ALA A 202 18.62 -13.00 -3.12
CA ALA A 202 19.85 -12.21 -3.12
C ALA A 202 20.44 -12.11 -1.70
N SER A 203 19.65 -11.69 -0.72
CA SER A 203 20.11 -11.56 0.67
C SER A 203 20.58 -12.89 1.27
N MET A 204 19.88 -13.97 0.95
CA MET A 204 20.31 -15.31 1.40
C MET A 204 21.62 -15.74 0.74
N LEU A 205 21.84 -15.44 -0.54
CA LEU A 205 23.10 -15.77 -1.24
C LEU A 205 24.29 -15.03 -0.64
N ASP A 206 24.13 -13.74 -0.35
CA ASP A 206 25.16 -12.91 0.27
C ASP A 206 25.57 -13.51 1.62
N VAL A 207 24.61 -13.78 2.49
CA VAL A 207 24.85 -14.33 3.83
C VAL A 207 25.40 -15.76 3.79
N LEU A 208 24.95 -16.62 2.88
CA LEU A 208 25.44 -18.00 2.73
C LEU A 208 26.90 -18.07 2.28
N GLY A 209 27.43 -16.97 1.73
CA GLY A 209 28.82 -16.79 1.36
C GLY A 209 29.77 -16.42 2.50
N ASP A 210 29.23 -15.97 3.64
CA ASP A 210 30.02 -15.46 4.77
C ASP A 210 30.87 -16.54 5.48
N ASP A 211 32.01 -16.13 6.06
CA ASP A 211 32.94 -17.03 6.74
C ASP A 211 32.37 -17.69 8.00
N TYR A 212 31.46 -17.00 8.73
CA TYR A 212 30.82 -17.62 9.89
C TYR A 212 29.89 -18.77 9.51
N ILE A 213 29.30 -18.74 8.30
CA ILE A 213 28.51 -19.86 7.76
C ILE A 213 29.43 -21.06 7.42
N ARG A 214 30.61 -20.79 6.84
CA ARG A 214 31.63 -21.86 6.63
C ARG A 214 32.05 -22.48 7.95
N THR A 215 32.28 -21.67 8.96
CA THR A 215 32.62 -22.14 10.31
C THR A 215 31.50 -22.98 10.91
N ALA A 216 30.24 -22.58 10.74
CA ALA A 216 29.11 -23.36 11.22
C ALA A 216 29.01 -24.74 10.58
N ARG A 217 29.28 -24.82 9.25
CA ARG A 217 29.36 -26.10 8.52
C ARG A 217 30.56 -26.95 8.98
N ALA A 218 31.73 -26.35 9.18
CA ALA A 218 32.91 -27.03 9.66
C ALA A 218 32.72 -27.64 11.06
N LYS A 219 31.88 -27.03 11.91
CA LYS A 219 31.45 -27.55 13.21
C LYS A 219 30.43 -28.71 13.13
N GLY A 220 30.07 -29.17 11.93
CA GLY A 220 29.17 -30.31 11.72
C GLY A 220 27.68 -29.97 11.94
N LEU A 221 27.27 -28.70 11.89
CA LEU A 221 25.87 -28.35 12.02
C LEU A 221 25.06 -28.82 10.80
N ILE A 222 23.86 -29.36 11.07
CA ILE A 222 22.95 -29.81 10.02
C ILE A 222 22.57 -28.62 9.14
N GLU A 223 22.59 -28.80 7.83
CA GLU A 223 22.41 -27.74 6.82
C GLU A 223 21.10 -26.97 7.02
N ARG A 224 20.00 -27.63 7.39
CA ARG A 224 18.73 -26.96 7.74
C ARG A 224 18.90 -25.94 8.87
N ARG A 225 19.72 -26.21 9.87
CA ARG A 225 20.01 -25.30 10.98
C ARG A 225 20.91 -24.14 10.50
N VAL A 226 21.88 -24.42 9.65
CA VAL A 226 22.73 -23.39 9.03
C VAL A 226 21.89 -22.40 8.24
N VAL A 227 21.01 -22.89 7.36
CA VAL A 227 20.16 -22.05 6.50
C VAL A 227 19.12 -21.28 7.31
N LEU A 228 18.29 -21.98 8.11
CA LEU A 228 17.12 -21.34 8.75
C LEU A 228 17.47 -20.58 10.03
N LYS A 229 18.51 -20.96 10.78
CA LYS A 229 18.84 -20.31 12.04
C LYS A 229 20.00 -19.34 11.93
N HIS A 230 21.04 -19.68 11.14
CA HIS A 230 22.23 -18.84 11.03
C HIS A 230 22.15 -17.88 9.84
N ALA A 231 21.80 -18.35 8.65
CA ALA A 231 21.76 -17.49 7.47
C ALA A 231 20.50 -16.61 7.44
N LEU A 232 19.30 -17.21 7.57
CA LEU A 232 18.04 -16.45 7.47
C LEU A 232 17.96 -15.34 8.50
N LYS A 233 18.42 -15.54 9.74
CA LYS A 233 18.38 -14.52 10.78
C LYS A 233 19.10 -13.22 10.36
N ASN A 234 20.24 -13.34 9.68
CA ASN A 234 21.02 -12.19 9.23
C ASN A 234 20.48 -11.62 7.90
N ALA A 235 19.90 -12.48 7.05
CA ALA A 235 19.23 -12.06 5.83
C ALA A 235 17.85 -11.39 6.07
N LEU A 236 17.27 -11.51 7.28
CA LEU A 236 15.94 -10.96 7.59
C LEU A 236 15.88 -9.42 7.46
N ILE A 237 16.95 -8.70 7.76
CA ILE A 237 16.94 -7.23 7.73
C ILE A 237 16.58 -6.72 6.33
N PRO A 238 17.33 -7.04 5.25
CA PRO A 238 16.94 -6.60 3.91
C PRO A 238 15.63 -7.22 3.43
N ILE A 239 15.29 -8.44 3.87
CA ILE A 239 14.01 -9.07 3.53
C ILE A 239 12.84 -8.30 4.13
N LEU A 240 12.88 -7.92 5.40
CA LEU A 240 11.85 -7.12 6.07
C LEU A 240 11.70 -5.74 5.42
N THR A 241 12.81 -5.12 4.97
CA THR A 241 12.77 -3.88 4.18
C THR A 241 11.86 -4.04 2.97
N VAL A 242 12.11 -5.08 2.19
CA VAL A 242 11.38 -5.29 0.93
C VAL A 242 9.91 -5.67 1.19
N ILE A 243 9.64 -6.45 2.23
CA ILE A 243 8.26 -6.75 2.65
C ILE A 243 7.51 -5.46 2.99
N GLY A 244 8.15 -4.57 3.75
CA GLY A 244 7.53 -3.30 4.10
C GLY A 244 7.36 -2.35 2.92
N LEU A 245 8.34 -2.23 2.03
CA LEU A 245 8.19 -1.49 0.77
C LEU A 245 7.06 -2.07 -0.08
N THR A 246 6.95 -3.40 -0.13
CA THR A 246 5.86 -4.08 -0.83
C THR A 246 4.51 -3.77 -0.21
N ALA A 247 4.40 -3.71 1.13
CA ALA A 247 3.17 -3.32 1.81
C ALA A 247 2.72 -1.90 1.40
N ALA A 248 3.66 -0.96 1.33
CA ALA A 248 3.40 0.41 0.90
C ALA A 248 2.94 0.48 -0.58
N VAL A 249 3.57 -0.29 -1.46
CA VAL A 249 3.18 -0.40 -2.89
C VAL A 249 1.81 -1.06 -3.05
N LEU A 250 1.49 -2.06 -2.22
CA LEU A 250 0.19 -2.74 -2.27
C LEU A 250 -0.97 -1.81 -1.98
N ILE A 251 -0.83 -0.82 -1.08
CA ILE A 251 -1.88 0.17 -0.82
C ILE A 251 -2.21 0.97 -2.10
N SER A 252 -1.19 1.37 -2.86
CA SER A 252 -1.41 2.04 -4.15
C SER A 252 -1.90 1.08 -5.24
N GLY A 253 -1.39 -0.14 -5.26
CA GLY A 253 -1.80 -1.18 -6.22
C GLY A 253 -3.21 -1.72 -6.01
N ALA A 254 -3.72 -1.60 -4.79
CA ALA A 254 -5.10 -1.98 -4.45
C ALA A 254 -6.15 -1.18 -5.25
N VAL A 255 -5.87 0.07 -5.61
CA VAL A 255 -6.82 0.97 -6.29
C VAL A 255 -7.45 0.33 -7.53
N VAL A 256 -6.62 -0.17 -8.45
CA VAL A 256 -7.11 -0.79 -9.70
C VAL A 256 -7.81 -2.13 -9.40
N THR A 257 -7.25 -2.92 -8.48
CA THR A 257 -7.82 -4.21 -8.10
C THR A 257 -9.17 -4.05 -7.41
N GLU A 258 -9.33 -3.07 -6.52
CA GLU A 258 -10.61 -2.75 -5.88
C GLU A 258 -11.66 -2.36 -6.92
N THR A 259 -11.28 -1.57 -7.93
CA THR A 259 -12.19 -1.18 -9.02
C THR A 259 -12.62 -2.38 -9.84
N VAL A 260 -11.69 -3.26 -10.22
CA VAL A 260 -11.97 -4.47 -11.03
C VAL A 260 -12.88 -5.45 -10.30
N PHE A 261 -12.66 -5.64 -8.99
CA PHE A 261 -13.48 -6.57 -8.19
C PHE A 261 -14.67 -5.90 -7.51
N GLY A 262 -14.94 -4.62 -7.78
CA GLY A 262 -16.06 -3.88 -7.18
C GLY A 262 -16.00 -3.82 -5.64
N LEU A 263 -14.80 -3.77 -5.07
CA LEU A 263 -14.61 -3.66 -3.62
C LEU A 263 -14.86 -2.22 -3.17
N PRO A 264 -15.63 -1.99 -2.09
CA PRO A 264 -15.89 -0.65 -1.57
C PRO A 264 -14.73 -0.13 -0.72
N GLY A 265 -13.51 -0.09 -1.29
CA GLY A 265 -12.30 0.35 -0.62
C GLY A 265 -11.96 1.82 -0.85
N VAL A 266 -10.88 2.28 -0.21
CA VAL A 266 -10.35 3.65 -0.34
C VAL A 266 -9.88 3.92 -1.76
N GLY A 267 -9.28 2.94 -2.43
CA GLY A 267 -8.84 3.09 -3.82
C GLY A 267 -9.99 3.34 -4.78
N ASN A 268 -11.08 2.59 -4.65
CA ASN A 268 -12.30 2.78 -5.44
C ASN A 268 -12.94 4.16 -5.14
N LEU A 269 -12.91 4.60 -3.88
CA LEU A 269 -13.35 5.94 -3.51
C LEU A 269 -12.53 7.02 -4.23
N VAL A 270 -11.21 6.89 -4.28
CA VAL A 270 -10.32 7.83 -4.98
C VAL A 270 -10.65 7.90 -6.46
N VAL A 271 -10.79 6.75 -7.15
CA VAL A 271 -11.17 6.73 -8.57
C VAL A 271 -12.50 7.43 -8.80
N SER A 272 -13.50 7.12 -7.97
CA SER A 272 -14.83 7.75 -8.05
C SER A 272 -14.76 9.26 -7.82
N ALA A 273 -13.95 9.70 -6.84
CA ALA A 273 -13.75 11.12 -6.53
C ALA A 273 -13.05 11.86 -7.68
N VAL A 274 -12.05 11.25 -8.32
CA VAL A 274 -11.36 11.83 -9.49
C VAL A 274 -12.32 12.02 -10.65
N LEU A 275 -13.11 10.99 -10.98
CA LEU A 275 -14.09 11.05 -12.06
C LEU A 275 -15.18 12.12 -11.84
N ARG A 276 -15.54 12.34 -10.57
CA ARG A 276 -16.54 13.33 -10.16
C ARG A 276 -15.96 14.69 -9.77
N ARG A 277 -14.62 14.83 -9.77
CA ARG A 277 -13.90 16.04 -9.33
C ARG A 277 -14.20 16.42 -7.88
N ASP A 278 -14.39 15.44 -7.00
CA ASP A 278 -14.58 15.67 -5.56
C ASP A 278 -13.21 15.98 -4.91
N TYR A 279 -12.78 17.22 -5.03
CA TYR A 279 -11.46 17.66 -4.57
C TYR A 279 -11.20 17.42 -3.08
N PRO A 280 -12.16 17.65 -2.14
CA PRO A 280 -11.91 17.32 -0.74
C PRO A 280 -11.61 15.84 -0.51
N VAL A 281 -12.34 14.93 -1.14
CA VAL A 281 -12.07 13.47 -1.04
C VAL A 281 -10.73 13.12 -1.66
N ILE A 282 -10.39 13.68 -2.82
CA ILE A 282 -9.07 13.44 -3.46
C ILE A 282 -7.94 13.88 -2.54
N GLN A 283 -8.03 15.10 -1.99
CA GLN A 283 -7.01 15.63 -1.05
C GLN A 283 -6.91 14.77 0.20
N GLY A 284 -8.03 14.51 0.87
CA GLY A 284 -8.05 13.72 2.10
C GLY A 284 -7.51 12.31 1.89
N ALA A 285 -7.89 11.63 0.80
CA ALA A 285 -7.42 10.29 0.49
C ALA A 285 -5.91 10.25 0.21
N LEU A 286 -5.38 11.19 -0.59
CA LEU A 286 -3.94 11.28 -0.86
C LEU A 286 -3.14 11.52 0.42
N LEU A 287 -3.64 12.36 1.34
CA LEU A 287 -2.98 12.61 2.62
C LEU A 287 -2.99 11.37 3.52
N VAL A 288 -4.12 10.65 3.59
CA VAL A 288 -4.23 9.43 4.39
C VAL A 288 -3.34 8.33 3.83
N ILE A 289 -3.32 8.12 2.51
CA ILE A 289 -2.43 7.15 1.86
C ILE A 289 -0.95 7.50 2.13
N ALA A 290 -0.57 8.78 2.01
CA ALA A 290 0.79 9.22 2.30
C ALA A 290 1.14 9.04 3.78
N ALA A 291 0.23 9.34 4.70
CA ALA A 291 0.43 9.11 6.13
C ALA A 291 0.62 7.62 6.44
N LEU A 292 -0.19 6.74 5.85
CA LEU A 292 -0.03 5.29 5.97
C LEU A 292 1.32 4.82 5.43
N TYR A 293 1.75 5.33 4.28
CA TYR A 293 3.07 5.03 3.71
C TYR A 293 4.20 5.42 4.66
N VAL A 294 4.14 6.62 5.21
CA VAL A 294 5.14 7.13 6.18
C VAL A 294 5.13 6.30 7.46
N LEU A 295 3.95 5.93 7.97
CA LEU A 295 3.81 5.07 9.15
C LEU A 295 4.36 3.67 8.93
N ILE A 296 4.13 3.05 7.77
CA ILE A 296 4.70 1.75 7.42
C ILE A 296 6.22 1.83 7.41
N ASN A 297 6.80 2.84 6.75
CA ASN A 297 8.26 3.01 6.74
C ASN A 297 8.81 3.22 8.16
N PHE A 298 8.15 4.00 8.98
CA PHE A 298 8.53 4.17 10.38
C PHE A 298 8.46 2.85 11.16
N ALA A 299 7.41 2.07 10.96
CA ALA A 299 7.28 0.75 11.59
C ALA A 299 8.43 -0.19 11.19
N ILE A 300 8.84 -0.17 9.91
CA ILE A 300 10.00 -0.92 9.42
C ILE A 300 11.28 -0.45 10.10
N ASP A 301 11.50 0.86 10.20
CA ASP A 301 12.65 1.43 10.90
C ASP A 301 12.70 1.00 12.37
N MET A 302 11.54 0.90 13.03
CA MET A 302 11.44 0.39 14.40
C MET A 302 11.73 -1.11 14.48
N LEU A 303 11.28 -1.90 13.50
CA LEU A 303 11.63 -3.32 13.42
C LEU A 303 13.13 -3.54 13.27
N TYR A 304 13.85 -2.68 12.54
CA TYR A 304 15.32 -2.76 12.48
C TYR A 304 15.97 -2.62 13.86
N LEU A 305 15.50 -1.71 14.69
CA LEU A 305 16.02 -1.54 16.05
C LEU A 305 15.83 -2.79 16.92
N LEU A 306 14.80 -3.60 16.63
CA LEU A 306 14.52 -4.84 17.34
C LEU A 306 15.37 -6.02 16.82
N VAL A 307 15.61 -6.06 15.48
CA VAL A 307 16.28 -7.19 14.82
C VAL A 307 17.79 -7.02 14.86
N ASP A 308 18.31 -5.79 14.70
CA ASP A 308 19.75 -5.51 14.69
C ASP A 308 20.20 -4.73 15.94
N PRO A 309 20.86 -5.39 16.91
CA PRO A 309 21.42 -4.70 18.08
C PRO A 309 22.52 -3.67 17.75
N ARG A 310 23.12 -3.73 16.54
CA ARG A 310 24.22 -2.85 16.13
C ARG A 310 23.73 -1.44 15.76
N VAL A 311 22.46 -1.28 15.44
CA VAL A 311 21.82 0.04 15.14
C VAL A 311 21.55 0.87 16.40
N ARG A 312 21.93 0.38 17.58
CA ARG A 312 21.68 1.06 18.87
C ARG A 312 22.66 2.19 19.22
N TYR A 313 23.61 2.50 18.35
CA TYR A 313 24.63 3.55 18.61
C TYR A 313 24.40 4.80 17.77
#